data_3c91befb19073dcd7649c19d4f8a2fa3
#
_entry.id   3c91befb19073dcd7649c19d4f8a2fa3
#
_cell.length_a   1.000
_cell.length_b   1.000
_cell.length_c   1.000
_cell.angle_alpha   90.00
_cell.angle_beta   90.00
_cell.angle_gamma   90.00
#
_symmetry.space_group_name_H-M   'P 1'
#
loop_
_entity.id
_entity.type
_entity.pdbx_description
1 polymer ?
#
loop_
_entity_poly.entity_id
_entity_poly.type
_entity_poly.pdbx_seq_one_letter_code
_entity_poly.pdbx_strand_id
1 'polypeptide(L)'
;MSWLVRLAALSGAVAVAAGAFGAHAAHGAATEWLRTGGHYQLAHALAALLAAHMGRRGPGWCFVGGGAVFGGSLYLMAMGLPRWLGAITPLGGALMIAGWLWLAFSARRR
;
A
#
# COMPACT_ATOMS: atom_id res chain seq x y z
N MET A 1 3.14 1.15 -21.63
CA MET A 1 3.30 1.03 -20.17
C MET A 1 2.08 0.33 -19.60
N SER A 2 2.31 -0.63 -18.70
CA SER A 2 1.23 -1.45 -18.18
C SER A 2 0.40 -0.71 -17.11
N TRP A 3 -0.82 -1.20 -16.91
CA TRP A 3 -1.67 -0.66 -15.86
C TRP A 3 -1.10 -0.92 -14.48
N LEU A 4 -0.40 -2.04 -14.29
CA LEU A 4 0.26 -2.32 -13.01
C LEU A 4 1.25 -1.21 -12.66
N VAL A 5 2.10 -0.81 -13.63
CA VAL A 5 3.08 0.24 -13.40
C VAL A 5 2.38 1.58 -13.13
N ARG A 6 1.33 1.88 -13.89
CA ARG A 6 0.58 3.14 -13.70
C ARG A 6 -0.05 3.21 -12.32
N LEU A 7 -0.69 2.13 -11.90
CA LEU A 7 -1.36 2.11 -10.61
C LEU A 7 -0.36 2.11 -9.45
N ALA A 8 0.77 1.44 -9.64
CA ALA A 8 1.85 1.49 -8.64
C ALA A 8 2.36 2.92 -8.49
N ALA A 9 2.58 3.61 -9.61
CA ALA A 9 3.05 4.99 -9.56
C ALA A 9 2.04 5.92 -8.90
N LEU A 10 0.76 5.75 -9.21
CA LEU A 10 -0.29 6.54 -8.57
C LEU A 10 -0.38 6.23 -7.07
N SER A 11 -0.21 4.96 -6.72
CA SER A 11 -0.18 4.55 -5.32
C SER A 11 0.95 5.24 -4.57
N GLY A 12 2.11 5.35 -5.21
CA GLY A 12 3.24 6.07 -4.62
C GLY A 12 2.93 7.54 -4.39
N ALA A 13 2.27 8.18 -5.37
CA ALA A 13 1.90 9.58 -5.22
C ALA A 13 0.92 9.79 -4.06
N VAL A 14 -0.07 8.91 -3.93
CA VAL A 14 -1.03 8.98 -2.82
C VAL A 14 -0.30 8.78 -1.49
N ALA A 15 0.62 7.82 -1.44
CA ALA A 15 1.37 7.54 -0.21
C ALA A 15 2.20 8.74 0.25
N VAL A 16 2.87 9.41 -0.68
CA VAL A 16 3.65 10.59 -0.35
C VAL A 16 2.75 11.72 0.14
N ALA A 17 1.62 11.93 -0.54
CA ALA A 17 0.67 12.95 -0.12
C ALA A 17 0.13 12.67 1.28
N ALA A 18 -0.22 11.41 1.58
CA ALA A 18 -0.72 11.03 2.89
C ALA A 18 0.33 11.25 3.98
N GLY A 19 1.57 10.86 3.70
CA GLY A 19 2.66 11.04 4.64
C GLY A 19 2.94 12.51 4.92
N ALA A 20 2.92 13.34 3.87
CA ALA A 20 3.14 14.77 4.02
C ALA A 20 2.01 15.41 4.83
N PHE A 21 0.76 15.03 4.55
CA PHE A 21 -0.38 15.56 5.28
C PHE A 21 -0.30 15.18 6.76
N GLY A 22 0.07 13.92 7.03
CA GLY A 22 0.24 13.44 8.40
C GLY A 22 1.32 14.20 9.16
N ALA A 23 2.42 14.54 8.47
CA ALA A 23 3.53 15.25 9.11
C ALA A 23 3.21 16.72 9.39
N HIS A 24 2.39 17.35 8.56
CA HIS A 24 2.23 18.81 8.61
C HIS A 24 0.86 19.33 9.00
N ALA A 25 -0.20 18.55 8.82
CA ALA A 25 -1.54 19.08 8.98
C ALA A 25 -2.45 18.27 9.88
N ALA A 26 -2.15 17.00 10.12
CA ALA A 26 -3.01 16.13 10.90
C ALA A 26 -2.72 16.21 12.40
N HIS A 27 -3.70 15.81 13.20
CA HIS A 27 -3.59 15.81 14.65
C HIS A 27 -4.05 14.49 15.24
N GLY A 28 -3.50 14.14 16.39
CA GLY A 28 -3.94 12.98 17.15
C GLY A 28 -3.77 11.66 16.41
N ALA A 29 -4.76 10.79 16.52
CA ALA A 29 -4.71 9.46 15.90
C ALA A 29 -4.58 9.55 14.38
N ALA A 30 -5.14 10.58 13.77
CA ALA A 30 -5.05 10.75 12.31
C ALA A 30 -3.61 10.84 11.84
N THR A 31 -2.74 11.47 12.64
CA THR A 31 -1.32 11.57 12.30
C THR A 31 -0.70 10.19 12.14
N GLU A 32 -0.98 9.28 13.09
CA GLU A 32 -0.41 7.93 13.01
C GLU A 32 -1.01 7.11 11.89
N TRP A 33 -2.32 7.24 11.65
CA TRP A 33 -2.95 6.52 10.56
C TRP A 33 -2.40 6.92 9.21
N LEU A 34 -2.20 8.23 8.99
CA LEU A 34 -1.64 8.74 7.74
C LEU A 34 -0.19 8.32 7.57
N ARG A 35 0.57 8.39 8.65
CA ARG A 35 1.98 7.98 8.62
C ARG A 35 2.11 6.50 8.32
N THR A 36 1.40 5.66 9.06
CA THR A 36 1.50 4.21 8.89
C THR A 36 1.02 3.80 7.50
N GLY A 37 -0.14 4.30 7.08
CA GLY A 37 -0.68 3.99 5.76
C GLY A 37 0.24 4.42 4.65
N GLY A 38 0.75 5.66 4.74
CA GLY A 38 1.65 6.19 3.72
C GLY A 38 2.95 5.41 3.63
N HIS A 39 3.49 5.04 4.79
CA HIS A 39 4.74 4.30 4.86
C HIS A 39 4.63 2.94 4.14
N TYR A 40 3.61 2.16 4.53
CA TYR A 40 3.42 0.84 3.93
C TYR A 40 3.00 0.92 2.47
N GLN A 41 2.14 1.88 2.13
CA GLN A 41 1.71 2.03 0.75
C GLN A 41 2.89 2.40 -0.16
N LEU A 42 3.74 3.32 0.30
CA LEU A 42 4.91 3.71 -0.50
C LEU A 42 5.86 2.54 -0.71
N ALA A 43 6.18 1.82 0.36
CA ALA A 43 7.07 0.66 0.25
C ALA A 43 6.53 -0.36 -0.74
N HIS A 44 5.21 -0.59 -0.73
CA HIS A 44 4.62 -1.58 -1.62
C HIS A 44 4.38 -1.06 -3.03
N ALA A 45 4.27 0.25 -3.20
CA ALA A 45 4.27 0.84 -4.54
C ALA A 45 5.61 0.59 -5.22
N LEU A 46 6.70 0.78 -4.47
CA LEU A 46 8.04 0.49 -4.99
C LEU A 46 8.22 -1.00 -5.25
N ALA A 47 7.75 -1.83 -4.33
CA ALA A 47 7.82 -3.28 -4.50
C ALA A 47 7.05 -3.72 -5.74
N ALA A 48 5.91 -3.09 -6.01
CA ALA A 48 5.10 -3.40 -7.19
C ALA A 48 5.83 -3.04 -8.49
N LEU A 49 6.50 -1.89 -8.51
CA LEU A 49 7.30 -1.51 -9.67
C LEU A 49 8.43 -2.48 -9.90
N LEU A 50 9.09 -2.90 -8.82
CA LEU A 50 10.16 -3.88 -8.93
C LEU A 50 9.64 -5.23 -9.42
N ALA A 51 8.51 -5.69 -8.89
CA ALA A 51 7.89 -6.93 -9.31
C ALA A 51 7.53 -6.88 -10.80
N ALA A 52 6.99 -5.75 -11.25
CA ALA A 52 6.66 -5.57 -12.66
C ALA A 52 7.92 -5.66 -13.53
N HIS A 53 9.00 -5.03 -13.09
CA HIS A 53 10.28 -5.07 -13.80
C HIS A 53 10.84 -6.49 -13.87
N MET A 54 10.62 -7.27 -12.83
CA MET A 54 11.07 -8.66 -12.79
C MET A 54 10.17 -9.61 -13.58
N GLY A 55 9.07 -9.11 -14.13
CA GLY A 55 8.11 -9.96 -14.82
C GLY A 55 7.20 -10.75 -13.88
N ARG A 56 7.10 -10.35 -12.63
CA ARG A 56 6.28 -11.01 -11.61
C ARG A 56 5.03 -10.20 -11.34
N ARG A 57 4.09 -10.23 -12.27
CA ARG A 57 2.92 -9.35 -12.20
C ARG A 57 1.95 -9.70 -11.06
N GLY A 58 1.80 -10.99 -10.75
CA GLY A 58 0.91 -11.41 -9.67
C GLY A 58 1.26 -10.77 -8.33
N PRO A 59 2.49 -10.95 -7.86
CA PRO A 59 2.94 -10.26 -6.65
C PRO A 59 2.79 -8.74 -6.74
N GLY A 60 3.07 -8.17 -7.90
CA GLY A 60 2.90 -6.73 -8.11
C GLY A 60 1.47 -6.27 -7.83
N TRP A 61 0.48 -7.01 -8.32
CA TRP A 61 -0.92 -6.68 -8.09
C TRP A 61 -1.29 -6.83 -6.61
N CYS A 62 -0.72 -7.83 -5.93
CA CYS A 62 -0.91 -7.99 -4.49
C CYS A 62 -0.39 -6.77 -3.73
N PHE A 63 0.75 -6.24 -4.13
CA PHE A 63 1.35 -5.07 -3.47
C PHE A 63 0.51 -3.82 -3.71
N VAL A 64 0.06 -3.59 -4.94
CA VAL A 64 -0.77 -2.42 -5.23
C VAL A 64 -2.12 -2.54 -4.53
N GLY A 65 -2.78 -3.69 -4.67
CA GLY A 65 -4.09 -3.90 -4.05
C GLY A 65 -4.02 -3.87 -2.54
N GLY A 66 -3.05 -4.58 -1.97
CA GLY A 66 -2.87 -4.61 -0.51
C GLY A 66 -2.52 -3.24 0.04
N GLY A 67 -1.64 -2.51 -0.63
CA GLY A 67 -1.28 -1.17 -0.22
C GLY A 67 -2.46 -0.22 -0.26
N ALA A 68 -3.30 -0.34 -1.30
CA ALA A 68 -4.49 0.50 -1.43
C ALA A 68 -5.51 0.22 -0.33
N VAL A 69 -5.76 -1.05 -0.02
CA VAL A 69 -6.71 -1.42 1.03
C VAL A 69 -6.18 -1.02 2.39
N PHE A 70 -4.93 -1.34 2.67
CA PHE A 70 -4.29 -1.02 3.94
C PHE A 70 -4.24 0.50 4.15
N GLY A 71 -3.66 1.23 3.22
CA GLY A 71 -3.54 2.68 3.32
C GLY A 71 -4.89 3.36 3.23
N GLY A 72 -5.72 2.94 2.27
CA GLY A 72 -7.02 3.55 2.06
C GLY A 72 -7.92 3.51 3.29
N SER A 73 -7.98 2.36 3.99
CA SER A 73 -8.79 2.26 5.19
C SER A 73 -8.29 3.21 6.28
N LEU A 74 -6.97 3.33 6.43
CA LEU A 74 -6.39 4.23 7.41
C LEU A 74 -6.63 5.69 7.06
N TYR A 75 -6.53 6.03 5.77
CA TYR A 75 -6.77 7.42 5.32
C TYR A 75 -8.22 7.82 5.53
N LEU A 76 -9.15 6.91 5.26
CA LEU A 76 -10.56 7.19 5.46
C LEU A 76 -10.86 7.43 6.94
N MET A 77 -10.26 6.65 7.84
CA MET A 77 -10.42 6.89 9.27
C MET A 77 -9.82 8.23 9.67
N ALA A 78 -8.69 8.59 9.08
CA ALA A 78 -8.05 9.87 9.35
C ALA A 78 -8.92 11.04 8.92
N MET A 79 -9.79 10.82 7.94
CA MET A 79 -10.72 11.84 7.45
C MET A 79 -12.03 11.88 8.24
N GLY A 80 -12.13 11.07 9.29
CA GLY A 80 -13.30 11.09 10.15
C GLY A 80 -14.31 9.97 9.90
N LEU A 81 -14.01 9.05 8.99
CA LEU A 81 -14.91 7.93 8.74
C LEU A 81 -14.85 6.92 9.90
N PRO A 82 -15.87 6.03 10.02
CA PRO A 82 -15.99 5.15 11.18
C PRO A 82 -14.81 4.24 11.41
N ARG A 83 -14.51 3.99 12.67
CA ARG A 83 -13.36 3.17 13.05
C ARG A 83 -13.49 1.68 12.72
N TRP A 84 -14.70 1.21 12.36
CA TRP A 84 -14.81 -0.18 11.92
C TRP A 84 -13.98 -0.44 10.65
N LEU A 85 -13.61 0.62 9.92
CA LEU A 85 -12.71 0.50 8.78
C LEU A 85 -11.36 -0.10 9.18
N GLY A 86 -10.98 0.02 10.45
CA GLY A 86 -9.78 -0.60 10.96
C GLY A 86 -9.82 -2.12 10.89
N ALA A 87 -11.00 -2.73 10.76
CA ALA A 87 -11.11 -4.16 10.58
C ALA A 87 -10.76 -4.57 9.13
N ILE A 88 -10.80 -3.62 8.19
CA ILE A 88 -10.45 -3.86 6.80
C ILE A 88 -8.93 -3.76 6.61
N THR A 89 -8.27 -2.92 7.39
CA THR A 89 -6.83 -2.70 7.29
C THR A 89 -6.01 -4.00 7.30
N PRO A 90 -6.26 -4.96 8.22
CA PRO A 90 -5.52 -6.21 8.22
C PRO A 90 -5.68 -7.04 6.94
N LEU A 91 -6.80 -6.89 6.23
CA LEU A 91 -6.98 -7.59 4.95
C LEU A 91 -5.98 -7.09 3.92
N GLY A 92 -5.75 -5.78 3.89
CA GLY A 92 -4.73 -5.20 3.03
C GLY A 92 -3.34 -5.70 3.43
N GLY A 93 -3.07 -5.75 4.75
CA GLY A 93 -1.81 -6.27 5.25
C GLY A 93 -1.58 -7.71 4.84
N ALA A 94 -2.62 -8.55 4.96
CA ALA A 94 -2.53 -9.95 4.57
C ALA A 94 -2.23 -10.09 3.08
N LEU A 95 -2.84 -9.25 2.25
CA LEU A 95 -2.61 -9.29 0.81
C LEU A 95 -1.18 -8.88 0.47
N MET A 96 -0.64 -7.88 1.18
CA MET A 96 0.76 -7.49 0.99
C MET A 96 1.70 -8.63 1.36
N ILE A 97 1.45 -9.30 2.49
CA ILE A 97 2.26 -10.44 2.90
C ILE A 97 2.17 -11.54 1.86
N ALA A 98 0.98 -11.81 1.35
CA ALA A 98 0.79 -12.83 0.31
C ALA A 98 1.63 -12.50 -0.92
N GLY A 99 1.71 -11.23 -1.28
CA GLY A 99 2.53 -10.80 -2.41
C GLY A 99 4.00 -11.12 -2.19
N TRP A 100 4.52 -10.86 -1.00
CA TRP A 100 5.91 -11.14 -0.68
C TRP A 100 6.22 -12.64 -0.73
N LEU A 101 5.33 -13.44 -0.16
CA LEU A 101 5.50 -14.88 -0.16
C LEU A 101 5.44 -15.44 -1.59
N TRP A 102 4.50 -14.94 -2.37
CA TRP A 102 4.37 -15.33 -3.78
C TRP A 102 5.67 -15.01 -4.53
N LEU A 103 6.18 -13.79 -4.34
CA LEU A 103 7.41 -13.38 -5.00
C LEU A 103 8.57 -14.27 -4.59
N ALA A 104 8.69 -14.59 -3.31
CA ALA A 104 9.76 -15.43 -2.80
C ALA A 104 9.73 -16.81 -3.45
N PHE A 105 8.56 -17.43 -3.52
CA PHE A 105 8.45 -18.74 -4.12
C PHE A 105 8.60 -18.72 -5.63
N SER A 106 8.18 -17.64 -6.29
CA SER A 106 8.39 -17.48 -7.72
C SER A 106 9.86 -17.35 -8.07
N ALA A 107 10.61 -16.61 -7.25
CA ALA A 107 12.01 -16.32 -7.51
C ALA A 107 12.87 -17.58 -7.49
N ARG A 108 12.52 -18.54 -6.65
CA ARG A 108 13.33 -19.77 -6.55
C ARG A 108 13.25 -20.66 -7.76
N ARG A 109 12.33 -20.38 -8.67
CA ARG A 109 12.19 -21.19 -9.88
C ARG A 109 13.29 -20.93 -10.89
N ARG A 110 14.10 -19.97 -10.61
CA ARG A 110 15.25 -19.67 -11.47
C ARG A 110 16.36 -20.69 -11.26
#